data_4186eeb132fe8e3687b19af16c913784
#
_entry.id   4186eeb132fe8e3687b19af16c913784
#
_cell.length_a   1.000
_cell.length_b   1.000
_cell.length_c   1.000
_cell.angle_alpha   90.00
_cell.angle_beta   90.00
_cell.angle_gamma   90.00
#
_symmetry.space_group_name_H-M   'P 1'
#
loop_
_entity.id
_entity.type
_entity.pdbx_description
1 polymer ?
#
loop_
_entity_poly.entity_id
_entity_poly.type
_entity_poly.pdbx_seq_one_letter_code
_entity_poly.pdbx_strand_id
1 'polypeptide(L)'
;MTLDTNKKMTVVTQFIGSGSSLSEIKRFYVQNGKVFSNSESAHAGTEGNSITDAWCEKTKAVFGDNNSFKDKGGLAQMGASLAKGHVLVMSLWDDHAVSMLWLDSTYPTDSDPSKPGIARGTCATDSGKPEDVEANSPGATVIYSNIKFGPIGSTFKQPAA
;
A
#
# COMPACT_ATOMS: atom_id res chain seq x y z
N MET A 1 -5.49 -10.06 14.96
CA MET A 1 -5.58 -11.23 14.06
C MET A 1 -4.89 -10.86 12.76
N THR A 2 -3.84 -11.57 12.38
CA THR A 2 -2.92 -11.18 11.31
C THR A 2 -3.23 -12.00 10.04
N LEU A 3 -3.05 -11.41 8.87
CA LEU A 3 -3.06 -12.14 7.60
C LEU A 3 -1.86 -13.09 7.53
N ASP A 4 -2.08 -14.28 7.02
CA ASP A 4 -1.03 -15.25 6.74
C ASP A 4 -0.66 -15.17 5.25
N THR A 5 0.45 -14.54 4.95
CA THR A 5 0.92 -14.32 3.57
C THR A 5 1.37 -15.62 2.88
N ASN A 6 1.59 -16.71 3.62
CA ASN A 6 1.87 -18.04 3.06
C ASN A 6 0.60 -18.74 2.55
N LYS A 7 -0.56 -18.15 2.76
CA LYS A 7 -1.84 -18.70 2.33
C LYS A 7 -2.54 -17.77 1.36
N LYS A 8 -3.33 -18.36 0.49
CA LYS A 8 -4.17 -17.61 -0.45
C LYS A 8 -5.03 -16.58 0.28
N MET A 9 -5.02 -15.36 -0.19
CA MET A 9 -5.89 -14.27 0.24
C MET A 9 -6.40 -13.48 -0.97
N THR A 10 -7.54 -12.83 -0.82
CA THR A 10 -8.04 -11.88 -1.82
C THR A 10 -7.67 -10.47 -1.37
N VAL A 11 -7.01 -9.73 -2.23
CA VAL A 11 -6.75 -8.30 -2.04
C VAL A 11 -7.84 -7.55 -2.80
N VAL A 12 -8.57 -6.67 -2.11
CA VAL A 12 -9.63 -5.85 -2.69
C VAL A 12 -9.24 -4.39 -2.60
N THR A 13 -9.19 -3.73 -3.74
CA THR A 13 -9.01 -2.27 -3.81
C THR A 13 -10.27 -1.67 -4.41
N GLN A 14 -10.87 -0.73 -3.71
CA GLN A 14 -12.06 -0.01 -4.12
C GLN A 14 -11.68 1.43 -4.48
N PHE A 15 -12.11 1.87 -5.65
CA PHE A 15 -12.02 3.24 -6.11
C PHE A 15 -13.39 3.87 -5.93
N ILE A 16 -13.54 4.67 -4.87
CA ILE A 16 -14.84 5.21 -4.44
C ILE A 16 -14.98 6.63 -4.98
N GLY A 17 -16.10 6.89 -5.63
CA GLY A 17 -16.37 8.19 -6.26
C GLY A 17 -17.67 8.20 -7.03
N SER A 18 -17.89 9.24 -7.81
CA SER A 18 -19.06 9.41 -8.68
C SER A 18 -18.61 9.87 -10.08
N GLY A 19 -19.04 9.17 -11.11
CA GLY A 19 -18.56 9.42 -12.48
C GLY A 19 -17.06 9.27 -12.59
N SER A 20 -16.36 10.28 -13.09
CA SER A 20 -14.90 10.33 -13.12
C SER A 20 -14.26 10.99 -11.90
N SER A 21 -15.07 11.39 -10.91
CA SER A 21 -14.56 12.03 -9.70
C SER A 21 -14.29 10.98 -8.62
N LEU A 22 -13.02 10.68 -8.40
CA LEU A 22 -12.55 9.82 -7.33
C LEU A 22 -12.46 10.62 -6.04
N SER A 23 -12.89 10.05 -4.92
CA SER A 23 -12.85 10.69 -3.60
C SER A 23 -12.09 9.87 -2.55
N GLU A 24 -12.00 8.54 -2.74
CA GLU A 24 -11.33 7.64 -1.80
C GLU A 24 -10.80 6.41 -2.51
N ILE A 25 -9.63 5.92 -2.07
CA ILE A 25 -9.12 4.58 -2.42
C ILE A 25 -9.03 3.78 -1.13
N LYS A 26 -9.80 2.69 -1.06
CA LYS A 26 -9.87 1.82 0.09
C LYS A 26 -9.35 0.43 -0.23
N ARG A 27 -8.61 -0.16 0.70
CA ARG A 27 -8.12 -1.53 0.60
C ARG A 27 -8.57 -2.36 1.78
N PHE A 28 -8.86 -3.61 1.53
CA PHE A 28 -9.07 -4.64 2.55
C PHE A 28 -8.71 -6.01 1.98
N TYR A 29 -8.69 -7.00 2.84
CA TYR A 29 -8.27 -8.36 2.49
C TYR A 29 -9.32 -9.34 2.95
N VAL A 30 -9.47 -10.46 2.22
CA VAL A 30 -10.35 -11.56 2.59
C VAL A 30 -9.55 -12.84 2.64
N GLN A 31 -9.55 -13.50 3.79
CA GLN A 31 -8.88 -14.78 3.99
C GLN A 31 -9.71 -15.67 4.89
N ASN A 32 -9.89 -16.93 4.51
CA ASN A 32 -10.68 -17.93 5.26
C ASN A 32 -12.09 -17.43 5.62
N GLY A 33 -12.77 -16.75 4.70
CA GLY A 33 -14.10 -16.21 4.90
C GLY A 33 -14.18 -15.01 5.87
N LYS A 34 -13.06 -14.40 6.24
CA LYS A 34 -13.01 -13.21 7.10
C LYS A 34 -12.47 -12.01 6.34
N VAL A 35 -13.04 -10.84 6.62
CA VAL A 35 -12.56 -9.55 6.11
C VAL A 35 -11.59 -8.95 7.11
N PHE A 36 -10.47 -8.49 6.61
CA PHE A 36 -9.45 -7.75 7.36
C PHE A 36 -9.34 -6.35 6.74
N SER A 37 -9.67 -5.34 7.50
CA SER A 37 -9.44 -3.95 7.09
C SER A 37 -7.97 -3.67 6.90
N ASN A 38 -7.65 -2.69 6.08
CA ASN A 38 -6.30 -2.12 6.05
C ASN A 38 -5.93 -1.58 7.44
N SER A 39 -4.66 -1.62 7.80
CA SER A 39 -4.20 -1.10 9.08
C SER A 39 -4.47 0.40 9.21
N GLU A 40 -4.81 0.84 10.41
CA GLU A 40 -4.79 2.27 10.74
C GLU A 40 -3.36 2.79 10.71
N SER A 41 -3.19 4.06 10.34
CA SER A 41 -1.90 4.71 10.45
C SER A 41 -1.49 4.81 11.93
N ALA A 42 -0.24 4.44 12.23
CA ALA A 42 0.29 4.43 13.59
C ALA A 42 0.79 5.80 14.08
N HIS A 43 0.94 6.78 13.19
CA HIS A 43 1.43 8.09 13.56
C HIS A 43 0.30 9.01 14.02
N ALA A 44 0.51 9.69 15.13
CA ALA A 44 -0.40 10.73 15.61
C ALA A 44 -0.58 11.84 14.54
N GLY A 45 -1.82 12.23 14.32
CA GLY A 45 -2.18 13.23 13.30
C GLY A 45 -2.34 12.68 11.88
N THR A 46 -2.13 11.37 11.68
CA THR A 46 -2.33 10.70 10.38
C THR A 46 -3.36 9.57 10.45
N GLU A 47 -4.27 9.63 11.42
CA GLU A 47 -5.28 8.61 11.65
C GLU A 47 -6.11 8.36 10.37
N GLY A 48 -6.36 7.09 10.09
CA GLY A 48 -7.09 6.62 8.93
C GLY A 48 -6.46 5.39 8.29
N ASN A 49 -7.26 4.68 7.49
CA ASN A 49 -6.87 3.44 6.81
C ASN A 49 -7.24 3.41 5.33
N SER A 50 -7.54 4.56 4.76
CA SER A 50 -7.82 4.73 3.34
C SER A 50 -7.18 6.01 2.81
N ILE A 51 -7.05 6.12 1.50
CA ILE A 51 -6.44 7.28 0.84
C ILE A 51 -7.56 8.25 0.47
N THR A 52 -7.54 9.44 1.08
CA THR A 52 -8.36 10.61 0.72
C THR A 52 -7.44 11.83 0.56
N ASP A 53 -7.91 12.88 -0.13
CA ASP A 53 -7.14 14.12 -0.24
C ASP A 53 -6.83 14.72 1.14
N ALA A 54 -7.80 14.68 2.07
CA ALA A 54 -7.62 15.15 3.44
C ALA A 54 -6.57 14.33 4.22
N TRP A 55 -6.56 13.00 4.05
CA TRP A 55 -5.56 12.14 4.66
C TRP A 55 -4.17 12.40 4.09
N CYS A 56 -4.04 12.56 2.77
CA CYS A 56 -2.79 12.94 2.12
C CYS A 56 -2.25 14.28 2.65
N GLU A 57 -3.11 15.27 2.82
CA GLU A 57 -2.72 16.58 3.34
C GLU A 57 -2.18 16.50 4.78
N LYS A 58 -2.92 15.80 5.66
CA LYS A 58 -2.47 15.57 7.05
C LYS A 58 -1.13 14.84 7.12
N THR A 59 -0.99 13.75 6.36
CA THR A 59 0.23 12.93 6.34
C THR A 59 1.43 13.75 5.86
N LYS A 60 1.28 14.51 4.79
CA LYS A 60 2.34 15.37 4.28
C LYS A 60 2.74 16.46 5.28
N ALA A 61 1.78 17.05 5.96
CA ALA A 61 2.05 18.04 7.01
C ALA A 61 2.82 17.44 8.19
N VAL A 62 2.45 16.25 8.67
CA VAL A 62 3.14 15.56 9.79
C VAL A 62 4.58 15.21 9.43
N PHE A 63 4.84 14.80 8.18
CA PHE A 63 6.18 14.42 7.73
C PHE A 63 7.00 15.60 7.20
N GLY A 64 6.43 16.80 7.14
CA GLY A 64 7.10 17.99 6.59
C GLY A 64 7.37 17.92 5.09
N ASP A 65 6.57 17.15 4.36
CA ASP A 65 6.72 16.91 2.93
C ASP A 65 5.81 17.83 2.09
N ASN A 66 6.27 18.14 0.87
CA ASN A 66 5.41 18.78 -0.13
C ASN A 66 4.30 17.86 -0.59
N ASN A 67 3.07 18.37 -0.65
CA ASN A 67 1.94 17.62 -1.18
C ASN A 67 1.81 17.77 -2.71
N SER A 68 2.80 17.23 -3.45
CA SER A 68 2.80 17.26 -4.92
C SER A 68 1.60 16.54 -5.55
N PHE A 69 0.94 15.64 -4.82
CA PHE A 69 -0.29 15.01 -5.28
C PHE A 69 -1.45 16.01 -5.34
N LYS A 70 -1.60 16.85 -4.32
CA LYS A 70 -2.57 17.96 -4.30
C LYS A 70 -2.29 18.95 -5.44
N ASP A 71 -1.02 19.31 -5.65
CA ASP A 71 -0.63 20.25 -6.70
C ASP A 71 -0.96 19.75 -8.10
N LYS A 72 -0.99 18.44 -8.28
CA LYS A 72 -1.39 17.75 -9.53
C LYS A 72 -2.89 17.47 -9.63
N GLY A 73 -3.71 18.01 -8.73
CA GLY A 73 -5.16 17.90 -8.77
C GLY A 73 -5.77 16.75 -7.94
N GLY A 74 -4.97 16.08 -7.12
CA GLY A 74 -5.40 15.09 -6.13
C GLY A 74 -6.19 13.91 -6.71
N LEU A 75 -7.09 13.37 -5.91
CA LEU A 75 -7.93 12.23 -6.30
C LEU A 75 -8.87 12.57 -7.45
N ALA A 76 -9.36 13.78 -7.57
CA ALA A 76 -10.21 14.17 -8.69
C ALA A 76 -9.49 14.03 -10.04
N GLN A 77 -8.26 14.52 -10.15
CA GLN A 77 -7.46 14.37 -11.36
C GLN A 77 -7.03 12.92 -11.60
N MET A 78 -6.73 12.18 -10.54
CA MET A 78 -6.46 10.74 -10.63
C MET A 78 -7.68 9.98 -11.16
N GLY A 79 -8.89 10.30 -10.67
CA GLY A 79 -10.15 9.73 -11.17
C GLY A 79 -10.39 10.01 -12.65
N ALA A 80 -10.16 11.25 -13.09
CA ALA A 80 -10.25 11.64 -14.49
C ALA A 80 -9.24 10.88 -15.38
N SER A 81 -8.06 10.58 -14.84
CA SER A 81 -7.05 9.75 -15.52
C SER A 81 -7.49 8.28 -15.60
N LEU A 82 -7.96 7.70 -14.48
CA LEU A 82 -8.44 6.31 -14.43
C LEU A 82 -9.61 6.06 -15.39
N ALA A 83 -10.48 7.06 -15.57
CA ALA A 83 -11.61 6.97 -16.50
C ALA A 83 -11.17 6.83 -17.97
N LYS A 84 -9.92 7.17 -18.32
CA LYS A 84 -9.35 6.97 -19.65
C LYS A 84 -8.79 5.56 -19.86
N GLY A 85 -8.79 4.74 -18.83
CA GLY A 85 -8.23 3.40 -18.83
C GLY A 85 -6.75 3.37 -18.43
N HIS A 86 -6.38 2.39 -17.61
CA HIS A 86 -5.02 2.13 -17.17
C HIS A 86 -4.68 0.66 -17.31
N VAL A 87 -3.42 0.35 -17.54
CA VAL A 87 -2.91 -1.02 -17.53
C VAL A 87 -2.55 -1.41 -16.12
N LEU A 88 -3.06 -2.55 -15.64
CA LEU A 88 -2.63 -3.15 -14.38
C LEU A 88 -1.24 -3.76 -14.56
N VAL A 89 -0.31 -3.36 -13.72
CA VAL A 89 1.04 -3.94 -13.64
C VAL A 89 1.22 -4.55 -12.25
N MET A 90 1.74 -5.76 -12.20
CA MET A 90 2.13 -6.47 -10.98
C MET A 90 3.56 -6.94 -11.14
N SER A 91 4.36 -6.81 -10.08
CA SER A 91 5.77 -7.17 -10.11
C SER A 91 6.20 -7.80 -8.79
N LEU A 92 7.27 -8.58 -8.85
CA LEU A 92 8.09 -9.01 -7.73
C LEU A 92 9.50 -8.50 -8.02
N TRP A 93 10.14 -7.85 -7.05
CA TRP A 93 11.48 -7.32 -7.19
C TRP A 93 12.16 -7.19 -5.82
N ASP A 94 13.46 -7.20 -5.81
CA ASP A 94 14.32 -6.76 -4.74
C ASP A 94 14.89 -5.35 -5.06
N ASP A 95 15.60 -4.73 -4.13
CA ASP A 95 16.02 -3.34 -4.25
C ASP A 95 17.54 -3.21 -4.20
N HIS A 96 18.16 -3.12 -5.37
CA HIS A 96 19.60 -2.91 -5.54
C HIS A 96 20.10 -1.51 -5.13
N ALA A 97 19.19 -0.57 -4.85
CA ALA A 97 19.58 0.80 -4.47
C ALA A 97 19.77 0.95 -2.96
N VAL A 98 18.80 0.44 -2.18
CA VAL A 98 18.76 0.67 -0.73
C VAL A 98 18.23 -0.53 0.06
N SER A 99 18.28 -1.74 -0.51
CA SER A 99 17.97 -3.02 0.16
C SER A 99 16.58 -3.07 0.81
N MET A 100 15.58 -2.39 0.22
CA MET A 100 14.20 -2.31 0.74
C MET A 100 14.06 -1.65 2.14
N LEU A 101 15.08 -1.00 2.65
CA LEU A 101 15.06 -0.41 4.01
C LEU A 101 13.94 0.61 4.22
N TRP A 102 13.52 1.29 3.16
CA TRP A 102 12.39 2.22 3.17
C TRP A 102 11.04 1.55 3.44
N LEU A 103 10.94 0.23 3.31
CA LEU A 103 9.70 -0.53 3.49
C LEU A 103 9.49 -0.95 4.95
N ASP A 104 10.51 -1.53 5.60
CA ASP A 104 10.37 -2.26 6.85
C ASP A 104 11.53 -2.12 7.84
N SER A 105 12.41 -1.13 7.63
CA SER A 105 13.57 -0.85 8.47
C SER A 105 13.62 0.64 8.86
N THR A 106 14.78 1.12 9.29
CA THR A 106 15.08 2.53 9.50
C THR A 106 15.67 3.13 8.21
N TYR A 107 15.02 4.17 7.66
CA TYR A 107 15.46 4.81 6.43
C TYR A 107 15.05 6.30 6.37
N PRO A 108 15.98 7.24 6.00
CA PRO A 108 17.42 7.03 5.78
C PRO A 108 18.16 6.53 7.03
N THR A 109 19.22 5.73 6.83
CA THR A 109 19.93 5.04 7.94
C THR A 109 20.73 5.98 8.85
N ASP A 110 21.05 7.19 8.38
CA ASP A 110 21.76 8.25 9.10
C ASP A 110 20.83 9.24 9.83
N SER A 111 19.52 9.03 9.71
CA SER A 111 18.52 9.90 10.32
C SER A 111 18.09 9.38 11.69
N ASP A 112 17.67 10.32 12.55
CA ASP A 112 17.15 10.00 13.89
C ASP A 112 15.85 9.17 13.79
N PRO A 113 15.85 7.93 14.27
CA PRO A 113 14.69 7.04 14.16
C PRO A 113 13.46 7.53 14.94
N SER A 114 13.60 8.48 15.84
CA SER A 114 12.47 9.09 16.56
C SER A 114 11.66 10.06 15.72
N LYS A 115 12.20 10.51 14.59
CA LYS A 115 11.47 11.41 13.68
C LYS A 115 10.38 10.64 12.92
N PRO A 116 9.24 11.29 12.65
CA PRO A 116 8.17 10.69 11.85
C PRO A 116 8.66 10.17 10.50
N GLY A 117 8.29 8.93 10.14
CA GLY A 117 8.59 8.33 8.85
C GLY A 117 10.00 7.74 8.71
N ILE A 118 10.84 7.76 9.75
CA ILE A 118 12.20 7.20 9.71
C ILE A 118 12.21 5.73 10.16
N ALA A 119 11.71 5.41 11.36
CA ALA A 119 11.54 4.03 11.82
C ALA A 119 10.27 3.44 11.18
N ARG A 120 10.43 2.61 10.15
CA ARG A 120 9.32 2.06 9.34
C ARG A 120 9.02 0.61 9.65
N GLY A 121 9.94 -0.08 10.32
CA GLY A 121 9.83 -1.46 10.73
C GLY A 121 11.00 -1.89 11.58
N THR A 122 11.07 -3.19 11.87
CA THR A 122 12.06 -3.78 12.79
C THR A 122 13.18 -4.54 12.09
N CYS A 123 13.21 -4.57 10.76
CA CYS A 123 14.30 -5.20 10.02
C CYS A 123 15.62 -4.44 10.26
N ALA A 124 16.71 -5.18 10.35
CA ALA A 124 18.04 -4.59 10.55
C ALA A 124 18.44 -3.71 9.35
N THR A 125 19.20 -2.65 9.59
CA THR A 125 19.65 -1.72 8.55
C THR A 125 20.69 -2.29 7.60
N ASP A 126 21.23 -3.46 7.89
CA ASP A 126 22.16 -4.24 7.06
C ASP A 126 21.49 -5.46 6.38
N SER A 127 20.17 -5.62 6.54
CA SER A 127 19.38 -6.70 5.92
C SER A 127 18.86 -6.34 4.53
N GLY A 128 18.31 -7.33 3.83
CA GLY A 128 17.60 -7.13 2.56
C GLY A 128 18.51 -6.88 1.36
N LYS A 129 19.80 -7.14 1.47
CA LYS A 129 20.74 -7.00 0.35
C LYS A 129 20.35 -7.94 -0.79
N PRO A 130 20.23 -7.44 -2.04
CA PRO A 130 19.80 -8.24 -3.18
C PRO A 130 20.62 -9.51 -3.36
N GLU A 131 21.95 -9.42 -3.28
CA GLU A 131 22.85 -10.57 -3.41
C GLU A 131 22.59 -11.67 -2.37
N ASP A 132 22.21 -11.30 -1.13
CA ASP A 132 21.85 -12.24 -0.09
C ASP A 132 20.47 -12.86 -0.32
N VAL A 133 19.50 -12.05 -0.74
CA VAL A 133 18.12 -12.48 -1.05
C VAL A 133 18.13 -13.43 -2.24
N GLU A 134 18.81 -13.09 -3.33
CA GLU A 134 18.94 -13.89 -4.53
C GLU A 134 19.65 -15.23 -4.24
N ALA A 135 20.73 -15.22 -3.44
CA ALA A 135 21.49 -16.43 -3.09
C ALA A 135 20.71 -17.35 -2.14
N ASN A 136 20.02 -16.78 -1.13
CA ASN A 136 19.38 -17.57 -0.07
C ASN A 136 17.94 -17.94 -0.39
N SER A 137 17.29 -17.23 -1.31
CA SER A 137 15.88 -17.42 -1.67
C SER A 137 15.62 -17.44 -3.18
N PRO A 138 16.43 -18.16 -3.99
CA PRO A 138 16.30 -18.13 -5.47
C PRO A 138 14.97 -18.69 -5.96
N GLY A 139 14.27 -19.46 -5.13
CA GLY A 139 12.96 -20.04 -5.43
C GLY A 139 11.78 -19.20 -4.92
N ALA A 140 12.01 -17.99 -4.40
CA ALA A 140 10.95 -17.14 -3.91
C ALA A 140 9.98 -16.77 -5.04
N THR A 141 8.68 -16.90 -4.80
CA THR A 141 7.64 -16.66 -5.79
C THR A 141 6.45 -15.91 -5.21
N VAL A 142 5.76 -15.15 -6.07
CA VAL A 142 4.44 -14.61 -5.79
C VAL A 142 3.47 -15.12 -6.86
N ILE A 143 2.32 -15.62 -6.44
CA ILE A 143 1.28 -16.12 -7.36
C ILE A 143 0.11 -15.15 -7.37
N TYR A 144 -0.08 -14.46 -8.49
CA TYR A 144 -1.26 -13.66 -8.76
C TYR A 144 -2.29 -14.49 -9.52
N SER A 145 -3.53 -14.50 -9.05
CA SER A 145 -4.61 -15.29 -9.67
C SER A 145 -5.96 -14.61 -9.50
N ASN A 146 -6.95 -15.02 -10.32
CA ASN A 146 -8.33 -14.52 -10.26
C ASN A 146 -8.43 -12.99 -10.30
N ILE A 147 -7.65 -12.35 -11.17
CA ILE A 147 -7.69 -10.90 -11.35
C ILE A 147 -9.06 -10.52 -11.91
N LYS A 148 -9.76 -9.63 -11.21
CA LYS A 148 -11.12 -9.20 -11.53
C LYS A 148 -11.26 -7.71 -11.37
N PHE A 149 -12.10 -7.09 -12.19
CA PHE A 149 -12.57 -5.72 -12.02
C PHE A 149 -14.07 -5.66 -12.27
N GLY A 150 -14.74 -4.67 -11.72
CA GLY A 150 -16.18 -4.47 -11.85
C GLY A 150 -16.74 -3.52 -10.80
N PRO A 151 -18.06 -3.30 -10.74
CA PRO A 151 -18.68 -2.49 -9.71
C PRO A 151 -18.27 -2.91 -8.29
N ILE A 152 -18.26 -1.95 -7.37
CA ILE A 152 -17.91 -2.21 -5.96
C ILE A 152 -18.80 -3.34 -5.41
N GLY A 153 -18.16 -4.36 -4.80
CA GLY A 153 -18.82 -5.53 -4.25
C GLY A 153 -19.05 -6.69 -5.23
N SER A 154 -18.83 -6.51 -6.55
CA SER A 154 -19.11 -7.55 -7.55
C SER A 154 -17.96 -8.55 -7.75
N THR A 155 -16.75 -8.23 -7.34
CA THR A 155 -15.53 -8.98 -7.72
C THR A 155 -15.09 -10.02 -6.69
N PHE A 156 -15.67 -10.03 -5.50
CA PHE A 156 -15.37 -11.00 -4.43
C PHE A 156 -16.65 -11.43 -3.73
N LYS A 157 -16.61 -12.63 -3.13
CA LYS A 157 -17.72 -13.13 -2.32
C LYS A 157 -17.60 -12.52 -0.92
N GLN A 158 -18.57 -11.71 -0.55
CA GLN A 158 -18.64 -11.21 0.83
C GLN A 158 -18.87 -12.41 1.76
N PRO A 159 -18.15 -12.51 2.89
CA PRO A 159 -18.50 -13.45 3.94
C PRO A 159 -19.93 -13.20 4.41
N ALA A 160 -20.64 -14.26 4.74
CA ALA A 160 -21.92 -14.12 5.44
C ALA A 160 -21.71 -13.40 6.78
N ALA A 161 -22.60 -12.47 7.09
CA ALA A 161 -22.57 -11.73 8.35
C ALA A 161 -22.76 -12.67 9.53
#